data_49cb3c0e17da30d9421f78ba2f69f8bb
#
_entry.id   49cb3c0e17da30d9421f78ba2f69f8bb
#
_cell.length_a   1.000
_cell.length_b   1.000
_cell.length_c   1.000
_cell.angle_alpha   90.00
_cell.angle_beta   90.00
_cell.angle_gamma   90.00
#
_symmetry.space_group_name_H-M   'P 1'
#
loop_
_entity.id
_entity.type
_entity.pdbx_description
1 polymer ?
#
loop_
_entity_poly.entity_id
_entity_poly.type
_entity_poly.pdbx_seq_one_letter_code
_entity_poly.pdbx_strand_id
1 'polypeptide(L)'
;MSRGLGDVYKRQTLIEANEKLQVAKNVDCFYKEIIAQCEINNKCGNRLVYLNSYNSLKRFTNGKLEIPFNSINVAWLEKYEKWLRSNGNKETTISLMFRTLRSTYNKAIKERCAHLSDYPFQEYKISKFDTSTQKRAIAKTDMLKFTETSQPIGQKKYVELSKDIFIFSYLCGGINFTDIANLTQENIVNGRLHYIRQKTGKLIKIGIPQEAMQIIKKYTDESNGYLFPILNVKVHKTALQKQNRIHKIRGKVNDILRTLGKRLGIEANITTYVARHSFASVLKKSGVNIALISEALGHSDLATTQIY
;
A
#
# COMPACT_ATOMS: atom_id res chain seq x y z
N MET A 1 32.77 53.77 6.21
CA MET A 1 32.40 52.46 5.74
C MET A 1 32.37 51.45 6.89
N SER A 2 31.43 51.50 7.85
CA SER A 2 31.38 50.55 8.97
C SER A 2 29.94 50.14 9.42
N ARG A 3 28.93 50.45 8.59
CA ARG A 3 27.52 50.08 8.92
C ARG A 3 27.09 48.70 8.38
N GLY A 4 27.85 48.06 7.49
CA GLY A 4 27.46 46.79 6.87
C GLY A 4 27.83 45.54 7.67
N LEU A 5 28.87 45.54 8.46
CA LEU A 5 29.34 44.37 9.22
C LEU A 5 28.48 44.08 10.45
N GLY A 6 27.94 45.11 11.10
CA GLY A 6 27.05 44.94 12.27
C GLY A 6 25.70 44.31 11.95
N ASP A 7 25.15 44.56 10.77
CA ASP A 7 23.87 44.00 10.32
C ASP A 7 23.98 42.53 9.88
N VAL A 8 25.13 42.16 9.34
CA VAL A 8 25.42 40.72 8.97
C VAL A 8 25.60 39.90 10.24
N TYR A 9 26.34 40.41 11.24
CA TYR A 9 26.48 39.72 12.53
C TYR A 9 25.15 39.63 13.30
N LYS A 10 24.32 40.69 13.30
CA LYS A 10 22.99 40.66 13.91
C LYS A 10 22.04 39.68 13.19
N ARG A 11 22.08 39.57 11.87
CA ARG A 11 21.33 38.59 11.12
C ARG A 11 21.79 37.15 11.40
N GLN A 12 23.11 36.95 11.49
CA GLN A 12 23.68 35.64 11.79
C GLN A 12 23.34 35.19 13.22
N THR A 13 23.43 36.10 14.20
CA THR A 13 23.03 35.85 15.62
C THR A 13 21.54 35.63 15.78
N LEU A 14 20.68 36.32 14.99
CA LEU A 14 19.23 36.10 14.97
C LEU A 14 18.87 34.76 14.28
N ILE A 15 19.61 34.34 13.27
CA ILE A 15 19.43 33.03 12.62
C ILE A 15 19.86 31.92 13.59
N GLU A 16 21.01 32.06 14.26
CA GLU A 16 21.49 31.12 15.28
C GLU A 16 20.61 31.08 16.53
N ALA A 17 20.05 32.22 16.97
CA ALA A 17 19.08 32.27 18.07
C ALA A 17 17.73 31.66 17.68
N ASN A 18 17.27 31.81 16.44
CA ASN A 18 16.06 31.17 15.93
C ASN A 18 16.28 29.67 15.71
N GLU A 19 17.52 29.20 15.40
CA GLU A 19 17.86 27.80 15.35
C GLU A 19 17.89 27.14 16.74
N LYS A 20 18.18 27.90 17.80
CA LYS A 20 18.15 27.40 19.19
C LYS A 20 16.76 27.32 19.81
N LEU A 21 15.72 27.93 19.22
CA LEU A 21 14.37 28.04 19.78
C LEU A 21 13.37 26.96 19.29
N GLN A 22 13.73 26.10 18.38
CA GLN A 22 12.92 24.91 18.11
C GLN A 22 13.33 23.81 19.09
N VAL A 23 12.41 23.45 20.00
CA VAL A 23 12.53 22.28 20.88
C VAL A 23 12.93 21.11 19.98
N ALA A 24 14.14 20.57 20.17
CA ALA A 24 14.66 19.47 19.39
C ALA A 24 13.74 18.27 19.58
N LYS A 25 12.82 18.06 18.63
CA LYS A 25 11.88 16.94 18.69
C LYS A 25 12.68 15.64 18.56
N ASN A 26 12.49 14.76 19.52
CA ASN A 26 13.07 13.42 19.46
C ASN A 26 12.32 12.53 18.44
N VAL A 27 12.90 11.38 18.13
CA VAL A 27 12.36 10.43 17.13
C VAL A 27 10.96 9.94 17.51
N ASP A 28 10.71 9.68 18.80
CA ASP A 28 9.41 9.20 19.31
C ASP A 28 8.30 10.23 19.05
N CYS A 29 8.52 11.46 19.46
CA CYS A 29 7.55 12.56 19.27
C CYS A 29 7.29 12.80 17.79
N PHE A 30 8.33 12.82 16.97
CA PHE A 30 8.20 13.10 15.53
C PHE A 30 7.40 11.99 14.80
N TYR A 31 7.63 10.72 15.13
CA TYR A 31 6.81 9.62 14.59
C TYR A 31 5.34 9.74 14.99
N LYS A 32 5.06 10.04 16.25
CA LYS A 32 3.70 10.22 16.76
C LYS A 32 2.96 11.34 16.01
N GLU A 33 3.64 12.47 15.76
CA GLU A 33 3.08 13.58 14.97
C GLU A 33 2.76 13.16 13.52
N ILE A 34 3.67 12.47 12.82
CA ILE A 34 3.42 11.98 11.48
C ILE A 34 2.21 11.04 11.46
N ILE A 35 2.11 10.13 12.44
CA ILE A 35 1.00 9.17 12.54
C ILE A 35 -0.32 9.91 12.76
N ALA A 36 -0.36 10.90 13.68
CA ALA A 36 -1.53 11.72 13.94
C ALA A 36 -1.93 12.55 12.71
N GLN A 37 -0.95 13.15 12.01
CA GLN A 37 -1.19 13.90 10.78
C GLN A 37 -1.76 13.02 9.64
N CYS A 38 -1.30 11.77 9.55
CA CYS A 38 -1.88 10.80 8.61
C CYS A 38 -3.34 10.47 8.95
N GLU A 39 -3.69 10.42 10.22
CA GLU A 39 -5.06 10.17 10.70
C GLU A 39 -5.98 11.34 10.38
N ILE A 40 -5.59 12.57 10.70
CA ILE A 40 -6.32 13.80 10.38
C ILE A 40 -6.59 13.91 8.88
N ASN A 41 -5.59 13.57 8.04
CA ASN A 41 -5.70 13.62 6.59
C ASN A 41 -6.37 12.37 5.97
N ASN A 42 -6.96 11.48 6.75
CA ASN A 42 -7.58 10.22 6.30
C ASN A 42 -6.64 9.34 5.44
N LYS A 43 -5.31 9.46 5.60
CA LYS A 43 -4.29 8.67 4.92
C LYS A 43 -4.01 7.35 5.66
N CYS A 44 -5.06 6.55 5.84
CA CYS A 44 -5.02 5.33 6.64
C CYS A 44 -3.91 4.33 6.22
N GLY A 45 -3.60 4.21 4.93
CA GLY A 45 -2.52 3.35 4.44
C GLY A 45 -1.14 3.81 4.92
N ASN A 46 -0.85 5.11 4.79
CA ASN A 46 0.41 5.70 5.25
C ASN A 46 0.52 5.63 6.78
N ARG A 47 -0.59 5.90 7.49
CA ARG A 47 -0.65 5.75 8.95
C ARG A 47 -0.16 4.38 9.40
N LEU A 48 -0.65 3.30 8.77
CA LEU A 48 -0.21 1.93 9.10
C LEU A 48 1.27 1.69 8.82
N VAL A 49 1.80 2.22 7.73
CA VAL A 49 3.23 2.10 7.38
C VAL A 49 4.10 2.77 8.45
N TYR A 50 3.78 4.02 8.83
CA TYR A 50 4.51 4.73 9.88
C TYR A 50 4.34 4.08 11.25
N LEU A 51 3.13 3.62 11.60
CA LEU A 51 2.87 2.93 12.86
C LEU A 51 3.65 1.60 12.96
N ASN A 52 3.73 0.82 11.89
CA ASN A 52 4.51 -0.41 11.87
C ASN A 52 6.01 -0.15 12.02
N SER A 53 6.52 0.89 11.35
CA SER A 53 7.92 1.33 11.49
C SER A 53 8.20 1.80 12.92
N TYR A 54 7.35 2.63 13.48
CA TYR A 54 7.43 3.11 14.87
C TYR A 54 7.46 1.95 15.87
N ASN A 55 6.51 1.01 15.76
CA ASN A 55 6.44 -0.16 16.64
C ASN A 55 7.67 -1.07 16.51
N SER A 56 8.23 -1.18 15.30
CA SER A 56 9.47 -1.92 15.07
C SER A 56 10.66 -1.26 15.76
N LEU A 57 10.78 0.06 15.63
CA LEU A 57 11.83 0.84 16.30
C LEU A 57 11.71 0.78 17.82
N LYS A 58 10.49 0.91 18.37
CA LYS A 58 10.24 0.78 19.81
C LYS A 58 10.66 -0.60 20.35
N ARG A 59 10.37 -1.66 19.61
CA ARG A 59 10.81 -3.02 19.99
C ARG A 59 12.33 -3.14 19.96
N PHE A 60 12.99 -2.64 18.93
CA PHE A 60 14.44 -2.65 18.79
C PHE A 60 15.14 -1.88 19.93
N THR A 61 14.58 -0.74 20.34
CA THR A 61 15.14 0.10 21.41
C THR A 61 14.63 -0.26 22.80
N ASN A 62 13.92 -1.37 22.98
CA ASN A 62 13.28 -1.77 24.24
C ASN A 62 12.42 -0.63 24.85
N GLY A 63 11.66 0.07 24.00
CA GLY A 63 10.79 1.17 24.38
C GLY A 63 11.47 2.54 24.45
N LYS A 64 12.78 2.62 24.43
CA LYS A 64 13.58 3.86 24.57
C LYS A 64 13.80 4.54 23.22
N LEU A 65 12.74 5.11 22.61
CA LEU A 65 12.80 5.79 21.30
C LEU A 65 12.87 7.33 21.44
N GLU A 66 12.92 7.83 22.66
CA GLU A 66 13.08 9.26 22.96
C GLU A 66 14.53 9.74 22.74
N ILE A 67 15.10 9.37 21.61
CA ILE A 67 16.46 9.69 21.20
C ILE A 67 16.43 10.84 20.16
N PRO A 68 17.47 11.69 20.13
CA PRO A 68 17.61 12.69 19.09
C PRO A 68 17.97 12.02 17.75
N PHE A 69 17.68 12.70 16.62
CA PHE A 69 17.91 12.15 15.28
C PHE A 69 19.40 11.86 15.01
N ASN A 70 20.34 12.64 15.53
CA ASN A 70 21.77 12.41 15.38
C ASN A 70 22.27 11.11 16.05
N SER A 71 21.50 10.53 16.98
CA SER A 71 21.82 9.20 17.54
C SER A 71 21.62 8.06 16.51
N ILE A 72 20.83 8.34 15.44
CA ILE A 72 20.61 7.39 14.34
C ILE A 72 21.75 7.58 13.31
N ASN A 73 22.91 7.06 13.63
CA ASN A 73 24.07 7.02 12.73
C ASN A 73 24.15 5.67 11.95
N VAL A 74 25.17 5.52 11.10
CA VAL A 74 25.37 4.30 10.30
C VAL A 74 25.46 3.05 11.18
N ALA A 75 26.25 3.10 12.25
CA ALA A 75 26.41 1.95 13.18
C ALA A 75 25.07 1.58 13.87
N TRP A 76 24.23 2.57 14.19
CA TRP A 76 22.89 2.34 14.73
C TRP A 76 21.99 1.65 13.69
N LEU A 77 22.05 2.09 12.40
CA LEU A 77 21.29 1.45 11.32
C LEU A 77 21.71 0.00 11.08
N GLU A 78 23.02 -0.30 11.15
CA GLU A 78 23.55 -1.65 11.02
C GLU A 78 23.08 -2.57 12.16
N LYS A 79 23.06 -2.06 13.40
CA LYS A 79 22.49 -2.80 14.53
C LYS A 79 20.99 -3.07 14.36
N TYR A 80 20.24 -2.11 13.85
CA TYR A 80 18.81 -2.27 13.58
C TYR A 80 18.57 -3.30 12.45
N GLU A 81 19.36 -3.26 11.38
CA GLU A 81 19.32 -4.26 10.31
C GLU A 81 19.57 -5.67 10.85
N LYS A 82 20.67 -5.84 11.61
CA LYS A 82 21.03 -7.13 12.23
C LYS A 82 19.89 -7.66 13.10
N TRP A 83 19.27 -6.77 13.89
CA TRP A 83 18.14 -7.14 14.74
C TRP A 83 16.90 -7.53 13.91
N LEU A 84 16.59 -6.83 12.81
CA LEU A 84 15.49 -7.21 11.92
C LEU A 84 15.74 -8.59 11.30
N ARG A 85 16.96 -8.87 10.85
CA ARG A 85 17.34 -10.18 10.29
C ARG A 85 17.25 -11.29 11.33
N SER A 86 17.72 -11.08 12.55
CA SER A 86 17.62 -12.07 13.63
C SER A 86 16.18 -12.39 14.03
N ASN A 87 15.24 -11.47 13.80
CA ASN A 87 13.80 -11.71 13.96
C ASN A 87 13.13 -12.35 12.73
N GLY A 88 13.89 -12.84 11.75
CA GLY A 88 13.37 -13.54 10.57
C GLY A 88 12.63 -12.65 9.59
N ASN A 89 12.83 -11.32 9.59
CA ASN A 89 12.18 -10.43 8.65
C ASN A 89 12.72 -10.64 7.24
N LYS A 90 11.81 -10.66 6.25
CA LYS A 90 12.17 -10.74 4.83
C LYS A 90 12.79 -9.44 4.35
N GLU A 91 13.67 -9.52 3.35
CA GLU A 91 14.34 -8.36 2.72
C GLU A 91 13.35 -7.24 2.32
N THR A 92 12.19 -7.60 1.78
CA THR A 92 11.13 -6.64 1.43
C THR A 92 10.60 -5.89 2.64
N THR A 93 10.49 -6.56 3.80
CA THR A 93 10.06 -5.93 5.07
C THR A 93 11.15 -5.02 5.61
N ILE A 94 12.41 -5.50 5.61
CA ILE A 94 13.58 -4.71 6.04
C ILE A 94 13.67 -3.44 5.19
N SER A 95 13.63 -3.57 3.86
CA SER A 95 13.62 -2.43 2.95
C SER A 95 12.49 -1.44 3.25
N LEU A 96 11.27 -1.92 3.57
CA LEU A 96 10.16 -1.05 3.92
C LEU A 96 10.44 -0.27 5.22
N MET A 97 10.97 -0.94 6.26
CA MET A 97 11.31 -0.28 7.54
C MET A 97 12.34 0.82 7.32
N PHE A 98 13.42 0.54 6.58
CA PHE A 98 14.45 1.52 6.29
C PHE A 98 13.98 2.67 5.39
N ARG A 99 13.16 2.39 4.36
CA ARG A 99 12.56 3.45 3.52
C ARG A 99 11.65 4.36 4.34
N THR A 100 10.91 3.80 5.28
CA THR A 100 10.03 4.60 6.17
C THR A 100 10.85 5.44 7.13
N LEU A 101 11.90 4.88 7.75
CA LEU A 101 12.80 5.60 8.63
C LEU A 101 13.52 6.73 7.87
N ARG A 102 14.01 6.46 6.65
CA ARG A 102 14.61 7.48 5.78
C ARG A 102 13.62 8.61 5.45
N SER A 103 12.36 8.25 5.13
CA SER A 103 11.32 9.25 4.88
C SER A 103 11.04 10.11 6.11
N THR A 104 11.04 9.51 7.30
CA THR A 104 10.88 10.23 8.57
C THR A 104 12.06 11.17 8.80
N TYR A 105 13.28 10.71 8.61
CA TYR A 105 14.49 11.54 8.77
C TYR A 105 14.51 12.73 7.80
N ASN A 106 14.15 12.50 6.53
CA ASN A 106 14.06 13.57 5.52
C ASN A 106 13.01 14.64 5.90
N LYS A 107 11.90 14.21 6.49
CA LYS A 107 10.89 15.16 7.01
C LYS A 107 11.42 15.94 8.21
N ALA A 108 12.13 15.27 9.12
CA ALA A 108 12.74 15.91 10.27
C ALA A 108 13.78 16.98 9.85
N ILE A 109 14.58 16.71 8.83
CA ILE A 109 15.49 17.72 8.25
C ILE A 109 14.69 18.90 7.69
N LYS A 110 13.63 18.63 6.91
CA LYS A 110 12.79 19.68 6.33
C LYS A 110 12.14 20.55 7.40
N GLU A 111 11.76 19.98 8.54
CA GLU A 111 11.15 20.65 9.68
C GLU A 111 12.19 21.18 10.69
N ARG A 112 13.50 21.13 10.36
CA ARG A 112 14.62 21.57 11.20
C ARG A 112 14.70 20.88 12.57
N CYS A 113 14.20 19.64 12.65
CA CYS A 113 14.33 18.78 13.82
C CYS A 113 15.55 17.84 13.74
N ALA A 114 16.22 17.79 12.58
CA ALA A 114 17.45 17.04 12.32
C ALA A 114 18.37 17.85 11.40
N HIS A 115 19.69 17.68 11.54
CA HIS A 115 20.66 18.31 10.66
C HIS A 115 21.03 17.41 9.47
N LEU A 116 21.28 18.02 8.31
CA LEU A 116 21.71 17.29 7.11
C LEU A 116 23.12 16.70 7.29
N SER A 117 23.96 17.33 8.08
CA SER A 117 25.32 16.82 8.44
C SER A 117 25.28 15.45 9.12
N ASP A 118 24.20 15.15 9.85
CA ASP A 118 24.05 13.91 10.61
C ASP A 118 23.27 12.83 9.84
N TYR A 119 23.00 13.08 8.53
CA TYR A 119 22.15 12.20 7.72
C TYR A 119 22.84 10.88 7.35
N PRO A 120 22.46 9.76 7.97
CA PRO A 120 23.19 8.49 7.82
C PRO A 120 22.92 7.79 6.50
N PHE A 121 21.82 8.12 5.80
CA PHE A 121 21.44 7.45 4.55
C PHE A 121 22.24 7.95 3.32
N GLN A 122 23.17 8.89 3.49
CA GLN A 122 24.15 9.23 2.49
C GLN A 122 25.15 8.07 2.31
N GLU A 123 25.57 7.46 3.40
CA GLU A 123 26.49 6.31 3.44
C GLU A 123 25.71 4.98 3.42
N TYR A 124 24.72 4.84 4.27
CA TYR A 124 23.92 3.62 4.36
C TYR A 124 22.92 3.48 3.21
N LYS A 125 23.24 2.63 2.24
CA LYS A 125 22.44 2.46 1.02
C LYS A 125 21.30 1.44 1.23
N ILE A 126 20.06 1.89 1.06
CA ILE A 126 18.85 1.02 1.16
C ILE A 126 18.71 0.13 -0.10
N SER A 127 19.33 0.52 -1.22
CA SER A 127 19.30 -0.27 -2.48
C SER A 127 19.97 -1.64 -2.36
N LYS A 128 20.74 -1.89 -1.30
CA LYS A 128 21.34 -3.22 -1.02
C LYS A 128 20.31 -4.31 -0.70
N PHE A 129 19.10 -3.93 -0.29
CA PHE A 129 18.07 -4.92 0.04
C PHE A 129 17.41 -5.47 -1.22
N ASP A 130 17.44 -6.80 -1.36
CA ASP A 130 16.72 -7.46 -2.44
C ASP A 130 15.20 -7.40 -2.22
N THR A 131 14.53 -6.62 -3.05
CA THR A 131 13.07 -6.49 -3.03
C THR A 131 12.41 -7.22 -4.19
N SER A 132 13.15 -8.05 -4.91
CA SER A 132 12.60 -8.88 -5.99
C SER A 132 11.53 -9.82 -5.44
N THR A 133 10.45 -9.96 -6.17
CA THR A 133 9.36 -10.87 -5.80
C THR A 133 9.05 -11.79 -6.98
N GLN A 134 8.79 -13.06 -6.67
CA GLN A 134 8.36 -14.01 -7.70
C GLN A 134 7.10 -13.53 -8.40
N LYS A 135 7.03 -13.75 -9.72
CA LYS A 135 5.82 -13.49 -10.50
C LYS A 135 4.69 -14.38 -10.01
N ARG A 136 3.53 -13.79 -9.75
CA ARG A 136 2.37 -14.47 -9.16
C ARG A 136 1.22 -14.65 -10.14
N ALA A 137 1.47 -14.36 -11.42
CA ALA A 137 0.46 -14.55 -12.46
C ALA A 137 0.16 -16.02 -12.67
N ILE A 138 -1.11 -16.36 -12.90
CA ILE A 138 -1.56 -17.68 -13.35
C ILE A 138 -1.94 -17.64 -14.83
N ALA A 139 -1.93 -18.79 -15.47
CA ALA A 139 -2.31 -18.93 -16.87
C ALA A 139 -3.81 -18.66 -17.08
N LYS A 140 -4.21 -18.33 -18.31
CA LYS A 140 -5.62 -18.15 -18.67
C LYS A 140 -6.44 -19.43 -18.41
N THR A 141 -5.85 -20.59 -18.65
CA THR A 141 -6.45 -21.90 -18.37
C THR A 141 -6.76 -22.10 -16.88
N ASP A 142 -5.87 -21.63 -15.99
CA ASP A 142 -6.11 -21.70 -14.56
C ASP A 142 -7.18 -20.71 -14.09
N MET A 143 -7.28 -19.54 -14.75
CA MET A 143 -8.41 -18.61 -14.52
C MET A 143 -9.75 -19.26 -14.86
N LEU A 144 -9.84 -20.02 -15.96
CA LEU A 144 -11.06 -20.73 -16.36
C LEU A 144 -11.47 -21.78 -15.32
N LYS A 145 -10.54 -22.49 -14.69
CA LYS A 145 -10.85 -23.43 -13.61
C LYS A 145 -11.64 -22.78 -12.47
N PHE A 146 -11.37 -21.51 -12.15
CA PHE A 146 -12.14 -20.77 -11.14
C PHE A 146 -13.59 -20.51 -11.59
N THR A 147 -13.84 -20.31 -12.88
CA THR A 147 -15.20 -20.06 -13.38
C THR A 147 -16.06 -21.33 -13.36
N GLU A 148 -15.46 -22.48 -13.64
CA GLU A 148 -16.15 -23.76 -13.79
C GLU A 148 -16.41 -24.48 -12.46
N THR A 149 -15.72 -24.10 -11.39
CA THR A 149 -15.81 -24.81 -10.10
C THR A 149 -17.09 -24.48 -9.34
N SER A 150 -17.93 -25.48 -9.14
CA SER A 150 -19.15 -25.43 -8.33
C SER A 150 -18.97 -25.93 -6.87
N GLN A 151 -17.75 -26.22 -6.44
CA GLN A 151 -17.43 -26.90 -5.17
C GLN A 151 -17.76 -26.06 -3.92
N PRO A 152 -18.58 -26.57 -3.00
CA PRO A 152 -18.83 -25.91 -1.73
C PRO A 152 -17.64 -26.08 -0.77
N ILE A 153 -17.11 -24.97 -0.24
CA ILE A 153 -16.08 -24.97 0.78
C ILE A 153 -16.49 -23.97 1.87
N GLY A 154 -16.85 -24.43 3.04
CA GLY A 154 -17.22 -23.55 4.17
C GLY A 154 -18.54 -22.81 3.93
N GLN A 155 -18.63 -21.58 4.44
CA GLN A 155 -19.84 -20.77 4.24
C GLN A 155 -20.03 -20.44 2.76
N LYS A 156 -20.98 -21.07 2.09
CA LYS A 156 -21.29 -20.97 0.65
C LYS A 156 -21.23 -19.52 0.13
N LYS A 157 -21.84 -18.58 0.84
CA LYS A 157 -21.88 -17.14 0.50
C LYS A 157 -20.48 -16.52 0.33
N TYR A 158 -19.52 -16.81 1.22
CA TYR A 158 -18.17 -16.22 1.14
C TYR A 158 -17.31 -16.91 0.08
N VAL A 159 -17.54 -18.18 -0.20
CA VAL A 159 -16.82 -18.91 -1.26
C VAL A 159 -17.21 -18.34 -2.62
N GLU A 160 -18.50 -18.19 -2.86
CA GLU A 160 -19.02 -17.59 -4.09
C GLU A 160 -18.53 -16.14 -4.26
N LEU A 161 -18.66 -15.31 -3.24
CA LEU A 161 -18.14 -13.94 -3.25
C LEU A 161 -16.64 -13.88 -3.54
N SER A 162 -15.85 -14.81 -3.00
CA SER A 162 -14.39 -14.83 -3.21
C SER A 162 -14.04 -15.14 -4.66
N LYS A 163 -14.72 -16.11 -5.27
CA LYS A 163 -14.58 -16.46 -6.69
C LYS A 163 -14.99 -15.27 -7.56
N ASP A 164 -16.17 -14.74 -7.33
CA ASP A 164 -16.74 -13.66 -8.14
C ASP A 164 -15.89 -12.40 -8.07
N ILE A 165 -15.36 -12.01 -6.91
CA ILE A 165 -14.42 -10.88 -6.78
C ILE A 165 -13.12 -11.15 -7.54
N PHE A 166 -12.58 -12.37 -7.48
CA PHE A 166 -11.35 -12.72 -8.17
C PHE A 166 -11.52 -12.65 -9.70
N ILE A 167 -12.60 -13.23 -10.22
CA ILE A 167 -12.97 -13.21 -11.64
C ILE A 167 -13.29 -11.77 -12.09
N PHE A 168 -14.10 -11.04 -11.32
CA PHE A 168 -14.43 -9.65 -11.60
C PHE A 168 -13.17 -8.76 -11.67
N SER A 169 -12.24 -8.94 -10.72
CA SER A 169 -10.96 -8.23 -10.76
C SER A 169 -10.20 -8.48 -12.05
N TYR A 170 -10.12 -9.75 -12.48
CA TYR A 170 -9.44 -10.10 -13.73
C TYR A 170 -10.12 -9.50 -14.96
N LEU A 171 -11.44 -9.63 -15.08
CA LEU A 171 -12.23 -9.14 -16.21
C LEU A 171 -12.23 -7.60 -16.30
N CYS A 172 -12.16 -6.93 -15.16
CA CYS A 172 -12.20 -5.46 -15.07
C CYS A 172 -10.80 -4.85 -14.85
N GLY A 173 -9.82 -5.22 -15.70
CA GLY A 173 -8.52 -4.56 -15.76
C GLY A 173 -7.62 -4.79 -14.54
N GLY A 174 -7.82 -5.86 -13.78
CA GLY A 174 -7.05 -6.11 -12.57
C GLY A 174 -7.35 -5.12 -11.44
N ILE A 175 -8.59 -4.65 -11.32
CA ILE A 175 -9.03 -3.74 -10.26
C ILE A 175 -8.70 -4.32 -8.87
N ASN A 176 -8.16 -3.50 -7.97
CA ASN A 176 -7.77 -3.97 -6.64
C ASN A 176 -8.97 -4.22 -5.74
N PHE A 177 -8.84 -5.13 -4.79
CA PHE A 177 -9.88 -5.46 -3.81
C PHE A 177 -10.42 -4.23 -3.05
N THR A 178 -9.56 -3.29 -2.69
CA THR A 178 -9.98 -2.05 -2.01
C THR A 178 -10.86 -1.18 -2.91
N ASP A 179 -10.52 -1.09 -4.20
CA ASP A 179 -11.32 -0.34 -5.17
C ASP A 179 -12.66 -1.04 -5.41
N ILE A 180 -12.68 -2.38 -5.58
CA ILE A 180 -13.92 -3.19 -5.70
C ILE A 180 -14.84 -2.96 -4.50
N ALA A 181 -14.29 -2.97 -3.29
CA ALA A 181 -15.08 -2.80 -2.07
C ALA A 181 -15.78 -1.43 -1.97
N ASN A 182 -15.27 -0.43 -2.67
CA ASN A 182 -15.83 0.93 -2.66
C ASN A 182 -16.72 1.24 -3.88
N LEU A 183 -16.88 0.31 -4.82
CA LEU A 183 -17.74 0.52 -5.98
C LEU A 183 -19.21 0.64 -5.58
N THR A 184 -19.89 1.63 -6.18
CA THR A 184 -21.33 1.86 -6.09
C THR A 184 -21.97 1.79 -7.47
N GLN A 185 -23.28 1.82 -7.54
CA GLN A 185 -24.01 1.85 -8.81
C GLN A 185 -23.63 3.06 -9.69
N GLU A 186 -23.29 4.19 -9.08
CA GLU A 186 -22.85 5.42 -9.76
C GLU A 186 -21.54 5.24 -10.54
N ASN A 187 -20.74 4.21 -10.20
CA ASN A 187 -19.53 3.89 -10.94
C ASN A 187 -19.81 3.22 -12.31
N ILE A 188 -21.05 2.81 -12.57
CA ILE A 188 -21.44 2.20 -13.85
C ILE A 188 -22.06 3.27 -14.74
N VAL A 189 -21.33 3.70 -15.76
CA VAL A 189 -21.76 4.74 -16.69
C VAL A 189 -21.68 4.19 -18.13
N ASN A 190 -22.82 4.10 -18.82
CA ASN A 190 -22.91 3.62 -20.20
C ASN A 190 -22.16 2.28 -20.45
N GLY A 191 -22.35 1.29 -19.56
CA GLY A 191 -21.71 -0.02 -19.67
C GLY A 191 -20.20 -0.02 -19.37
N ARG A 192 -19.67 1.07 -18.83
CA ARG A 192 -18.27 1.21 -18.43
C ARG A 192 -18.17 1.45 -16.94
N LEU A 193 -17.09 0.93 -16.33
CA LEU A 193 -16.74 1.17 -14.95
C LEU A 193 -15.87 2.42 -14.86
N HIS A 194 -16.35 3.45 -14.16
CA HIS A 194 -15.64 4.70 -13.89
C HIS A 194 -15.37 4.80 -12.40
N TYR A 195 -14.12 4.76 -11.99
CA TYR A 195 -13.75 4.86 -10.57
C TYR A 195 -12.43 5.57 -10.36
N ILE A 196 -12.30 6.23 -9.22
CA ILE A 196 -11.03 6.83 -8.79
C ILE A 196 -10.27 5.79 -7.99
N ARG A 197 -9.08 5.41 -8.46
CA ARG A 197 -8.22 4.45 -7.79
C ARG A 197 -7.76 4.99 -6.44
N GLN A 198 -8.12 4.31 -5.36
CA GLN A 198 -7.86 4.76 -3.98
C GLN A 198 -6.37 4.98 -3.68
N LYS A 199 -5.48 4.21 -4.29
CA LYS A 199 -4.04 4.32 -4.04
C LYS A 199 -3.38 5.52 -4.72
N THR A 200 -3.84 5.92 -5.91
CA THR A 200 -3.15 6.90 -6.76
C THR A 200 -3.98 8.13 -7.10
N GLY A 201 -5.27 8.15 -6.76
CA GLY A 201 -6.19 9.22 -7.13
C GLY A 201 -6.49 9.30 -8.65
N LYS A 202 -6.01 8.33 -9.45
CA LYS A 202 -6.20 8.35 -10.90
C LYS A 202 -7.60 7.85 -11.26
N LEU A 203 -8.29 8.55 -12.16
CA LEU A 203 -9.54 8.11 -12.74
C LEU A 203 -9.27 6.96 -13.73
N ILE A 204 -9.96 5.85 -13.54
CA ILE A 204 -9.93 4.68 -14.40
C ILE A 204 -11.29 4.54 -15.11
N LYS A 205 -11.25 4.32 -16.40
CA LYS A 205 -12.43 4.06 -17.23
C LYS A 205 -12.22 2.77 -18.01
N ILE A 206 -12.98 1.73 -17.72
CA ILE A 206 -12.83 0.42 -18.37
C ILE A 206 -14.19 -0.13 -18.78
N GLY A 207 -14.27 -0.84 -19.90
CA GLY A 207 -15.48 -1.56 -20.31
C GLY A 207 -15.80 -2.68 -19.33
N ILE A 208 -17.07 -2.94 -19.10
CA ILE A 208 -17.53 -4.05 -18.28
C ILE A 208 -17.93 -5.19 -19.23
N PRO A 209 -17.17 -6.30 -19.30
CA PRO A 209 -17.59 -7.48 -20.06
C PRO A 209 -18.93 -8.03 -19.54
N GLN A 210 -19.65 -8.76 -20.39
CA GLN A 210 -20.97 -9.31 -20.06
C GLN A 210 -20.92 -10.22 -18.81
N GLU A 211 -19.86 -11.02 -18.69
CA GLU A 211 -19.63 -11.91 -17.53
C GLU A 211 -19.43 -11.12 -16.24
N ALA A 212 -18.70 -10.01 -16.29
CA ALA A 212 -18.52 -9.14 -15.13
C ALA A 212 -19.83 -8.44 -14.74
N MET A 213 -20.66 -8.07 -15.71
CA MET A 213 -21.99 -7.52 -15.46
C MET A 213 -22.92 -8.55 -14.80
N GLN A 214 -22.85 -9.82 -15.20
CA GLN A 214 -23.60 -10.91 -14.56
C GLN A 214 -23.18 -11.09 -13.10
N ILE A 215 -21.87 -10.99 -12.81
CA ILE A 215 -21.37 -11.02 -11.43
C ILE A 215 -21.96 -9.86 -10.60
N ILE A 216 -21.96 -8.63 -11.12
CA ILE A 216 -22.57 -7.48 -10.43
C ILE A 216 -24.04 -7.75 -10.11
N LYS A 217 -24.83 -8.24 -11.09
CA LYS A 217 -26.26 -8.51 -10.93
C LYS A 217 -26.57 -9.50 -9.80
N LYS A 218 -25.69 -10.46 -9.50
CA LYS A 218 -25.86 -11.40 -8.38
C LYS A 218 -25.93 -10.71 -7.01
N TYR A 219 -25.31 -9.53 -6.88
CA TYR A 219 -25.15 -8.84 -5.59
C TYR A 219 -26.00 -7.56 -5.47
N THR A 220 -26.78 -7.22 -6.51
CA THR A 220 -27.57 -5.98 -6.56
C THR A 220 -28.53 -5.86 -5.37
N ASP A 221 -29.20 -6.97 -4.99
CA ASP A 221 -30.18 -7.00 -3.89
C ASP A 221 -29.52 -7.06 -2.50
N GLU A 222 -28.26 -7.48 -2.43
CA GLU A 222 -27.47 -7.53 -1.20
C GLU A 222 -26.62 -6.26 -0.98
N SER A 223 -26.64 -5.34 -1.94
CA SER A 223 -25.78 -4.17 -1.93
C SER A 223 -26.30 -3.10 -0.98
N ASN A 224 -25.77 -3.06 0.21
CA ASN A 224 -26.02 -2.01 1.19
C ASN A 224 -25.38 -0.66 0.77
N GLY A 225 -25.66 -0.20 -0.48
CA GLY A 225 -25.10 1.00 -1.09
C GLY A 225 -23.79 0.78 -1.85
N TYR A 226 -23.31 -0.47 -1.97
CA TYR A 226 -22.12 -0.86 -2.73
C TYR A 226 -22.43 -2.00 -3.70
N LEU A 227 -21.67 -2.13 -4.79
CA LEU A 227 -21.88 -3.21 -5.78
C LEU A 227 -21.64 -4.61 -5.21
N PHE A 228 -20.80 -4.72 -4.18
CA PHE A 228 -20.49 -6.00 -3.52
C PHE A 228 -20.75 -5.92 -2.01
N PRO A 229 -21.19 -7.01 -1.36
CA PRO A 229 -21.54 -7.03 0.06
C PRO A 229 -20.33 -7.05 0.99
N ILE A 230 -19.33 -6.18 0.72
CA ILE A 230 -18.12 -6.02 1.52
C ILE A 230 -18.33 -4.92 2.56
N LEU A 231 -18.83 -3.77 2.11
CA LEU A 231 -19.15 -2.62 2.94
C LEU A 231 -20.67 -2.45 3.08
N ASN A 232 -21.07 -1.60 4.01
CA ASN A 232 -22.45 -1.20 4.23
C ASN A 232 -22.47 0.27 4.66
N VAL A 233 -23.19 1.12 3.93
CA VAL A 233 -23.24 2.58 4.17
C VAL A 233 -23.81 2.94 5.53
N LYS A 234 -24.71 2.09 6.08
CA LYS A 234 -25.34 2.32 7.39
C LYS A 234 -24.39 2.00 8.55
N VAL A 235 -23.42 1.09 8.34
CA VAL A 235 -22.52 0.57 9.39
C VAL A 235 -21.11 1.20 9.28
N HIS A 236 -20.52 1.21 8.08
CA HIS A 236 -19.14 1.64 7.87
C HIS A 236 -19.09 3.12 7.44
N LYS A 237 -19.29 4.02 8.41
CA LYS A 237 -19.39 5.48 8.15
C LYS A 237 -18.02 6.16 8.04
N THR A 238 -17.07 5.78 8.89
CA THR A 238 -15.74 6.41 8.91
C THR A 238 -14.74 5.70 8.01
N ALA A 239 -13.69 6.42 7.55
CA ALA A 239 -12.61 5.85 6.76
C ALA A 239 -11.92 4.67 7.48
N LEU A 240 -11.73 4.77 8.79
CA LEU A 240 -11.13 3.72 9.60
C LEU A 240 -12.02 2.46 9.67
N GLN A 241 -13.33 2.64 9.86
CA GLN A 241 -14.29 1.51 9.85
C GLN A 241 -14.28 0.78 8.50
N LYS A 242 -14.31 1.54 7.38
CA LYS A 242 -14.22 0.98 6.03
C LYS A 242 -12.92 0.21 5.84
N GLN A 243 -11.79 0.80 6.22
CA GLN A 243 -10.47 0.17 6.10
C GLN A 243 -10.38 -1.14 6.89
N ASN A 244 -10.81 -1.13 8.15
CA ASN A 244 -10.80 -2.33 9.01
C ASN A 244 -11.67 -3.44 8.42
N ARG A 245 -12.86 -3.09 7.93
CA ARG A 245 -13.76 -4.06 7.28
C ARG A 245 -13.15 -4.63 6.00
N ILE A 246 -12.62 -3.78 5.11
CA ILE A 246 -11.94 -4.19 3.88
C ILE A 246 -10.77 -5.13 4.20
N HIS A 247 -9.95 -4.80 5.20
CA HIS A 247 -8.82 -5.62 5.62
C HIS A 247 -9.29 -7.01 6.10
N LYS A 248 -10.32 -7.06 6.97
CA LYS A 248 -10.89 -8.30 7.51
C LYS A 248 -11.44 -9.20 6.38
N ILE A 249 -12.27 -8.64 5.48
CA ILE A 249 -12.88 -9.42 4.40
C ILE A 249 -11.84 -9.86 3.37
N ARG A 250 -10.87 -9.00 3.02
CA ARG A 250 -9.76 -9.37 2.13
C ARG A 250 -8.95 -10.54 2.68
N GLY A 251 -8.68 -10.58 3.99
CA GLY A 251 -8.04 -11.73 4.64
C GLY A 251 -8.84 -13.01 4.41
N LYS A 252 -10.13 -12.99 4.74
CA LYS A 252 -11.03 -14.15 4.57
C LYS A 252 -11.13 -14.60 3.09
N VAL A 253 -11.28 -13.65 2.16
CA VAL A 253 -11.31 -13.92 0.72
C VAL A 253 -9.98 -14.57 0.25
N ASN A 254 -8.85 -14.04 0.69
CA ASN A 254 -7.55 -14.61 0.32
C ASN A 254 -7.36 -16.03 0.87
N ASP A 255 -7.83 -16.33 2.08
CA ASP A 255 -7.74 -17.68 2.65
C ASP A 255 -8.58 -18.68 1.85
N ILE A 256 -9.78 -18.27 1.46
CA ILE A 256 -10.66 -19.07 0.59
C ILE A 256 -10.01 -19.29 -0.79
N LEU A 257 -9.49 -18.23 -1.41
CA LEU A 257 -8.83 -18.32 -2.72
C LEU A 257 -7.62 -19.26 -2.70
N ARG A 258 -6.80 -19.22 -1.62
CA ARG A 258 -5.68 -20.18 -1.45
C ARG A 258 -6.17 -21.63 -1.37
N THR A 259 -7.23 -21.86 -0.61
CA THR A 259 -7.82 -23.20 -0.48
C THR A 259 -8.38 -23.68 -1.81
N LEU A 260 -9.10 -22.82 -2.53
CA LEU A 260 -9.61 -23.13 -3.87
C LEU A 260 -8.48 -23.41 -4.86
N GLY A 261 -7.46 -22.56 -4.91
CA GLY A 261 -6.30 -22.75 -5.80
C GLY A 261 -5.62 -24.08 -5.58
N LYS A 262 -5.38 -24.47 -4.32
CA LYS A 262 -4.81 -25.79 -4.00
C LYS A 262 -5.69 -26.95 -4.48
N ARG A 263 -7.01 -26.87 -4.30
CA ARG A 263 -7.95 -27.91 -4.77
C ARG A 263 -8.02 -28.03 -6.29
N LEU A 264 -7.82 -26.91 -6.99
CA LEU A 264 -7.78 -26.87 -8.45
C LEU A 264 -6.42 -27.29 -9.02
N GLY A 265 -5.48 -27.72 -8.19
CA GLY A 265 -4.14 -28.11 -8.60
C GLY A 265 -3.29 -26.94 -9.10
N ILE A 266 -3.58 -25.70 -8.65
CA ILE A 266 -2.82 -24.51 -9.03
C ILE A 266 -1.70 -24.30 -8.01
N GLU A 267 -0.44 -24.42 -8.45
CA GLU A 267 0.73 -24.28 -7.56
C GLU A 267 0.88 -22.86 -6.97
N ALA A 268 0.42 -21.84 -7.70
CA ALA A 268 0.53 -20.45 -7.27
C ALA A 268 -0.30 -20.17 -6.01
N ASN A 269 0.25 -19.40 -5.08
CA ASN A 269 -0.47 -18.94 -3.90
C ASN A 269 -1.52 -17.88 -4.27
N ILE A 270 -2.76 -18.32 -4.52
CA ILE A 270 -3.82 -17.45 -5.04
C ILE A 270 -4.31 -16.46 -3.99
N THR A 271 -4.29 -15.20 -4.36
CA THR A 271 -4.85 -14.07 -3.60
C THR A 271 -5.58 -13.12 -4.56
N THR A 272 -6.37 -12.20 -4.03
CA THR A 272 -7.04 -11.17 -4.86
C THR A 272 -6.07 -10.39 -5.75
N TYR A 273 -4.80 -10.26 -5.35
CA TYR A 273 -3.79 -9.55 -6.14
C TYR A 273 -3.28 -10.36 -7.34
N VAL A 274 -3.41 -11.69 -7.32
CA VAL A 274 -3.03 -12.57 -8.44
C VAL A 274 -3.86 -12.26 -9.69
N ALA A 275 -5.15 -11.94 -9.55
CA ALA A 275 -6.00 -11.55 -10.67
C ALA A 275 -5.40 -10.38 -11.47
N ARG A 276 -4.89 -9.36 -10.77
CA ARG A 276 -4.22 -8.22 -11.40
C ARG A 276 -2.92 -8.60 -12.09
N HIS A 277 -2.10 -9.44 -11.46
CA HIS A 277 -0.86 -9.94 -12.08
C HIS A 277 -1.19 -10.74 -13.34
N SER A 278 -2.20 -11.61 -13.29
CA SER A 278 -2.62 -12.45 -14.42
C SER A 278 -3.15 -11.61 -15.58
N PHE A 279 -4.00 -10.61 -15.32
CA PHE A 279 -4.46 -9.67 -16.32
C PHE A 279 -3.29 -8.99 -17.04
N ALA A 280 -2.36 -8.39 -16.30
CA ALA A 280 -1.21 -7.71 -16.89
C ALA A 280 -0.31 -8.67 -17.68
N SER A 281 -0.04 -9.85 -17.14
CA SER A 281 0.83 -10.84 -17.79
C SER A 281 0.20 -11.43 -19.06
N VAL A 282 -1.12 -11.67 -19.08
CA VAL A 282 -1.83 -12.14 -20.25
C VAL A 282 -1.79 -11.10 -21.36
N LEU A 283 -2.08 -9.83 -21.08
CA LEU A 283 -2.01 -8.75 -22.07
C LEU A 283 -0.59 -8.58 -22.62
N LYS A 284 0.42 -8.63 -21.75
CA LYS A 284 1.83 -8.55 -22.18
C LYS A 284 2.22 -9.71 -23.12
N LYS A 285 1.81 -10.94 -22.78
CA LYS A 285 2.04 -12.13 -23.64
C LYS A 285 1.28 -12.05 -24.97
N SER A 286 0.15 -11.37 -25.02
CA SER A 286 -0.63 -11.12 -26.24
C SER A 286 -0.08 -9.96 -27.07
N GLY A 287 1.08 -9.40 -26.74
CA GLY A 287 1.71 -8.33 -27.51
C GLY A 287 1.09 -6.93 -27.31
N VAL A 288 0.22 -6.76 -26.33
CA VAL A 288 -0.37 -5.44 -26.04
C VAL A 288 0.72 -4.46 -25.55
N ASN A 289 0.70 -3.25 -26.08
CA ASN A 289 1.66 -2.21 -25.72
C ASN A 289 1.64 -1.97 -24.19
N ILE A 290 2.85 -1.91 -23.61
CA ILE A 290 3.01 -1.74 -22.15
C ILE A 290 2.41 -0.44 -21.62
N ALA A 291 2.32 0.61 -22.44
CA ALA A 291 1.70 1.88 -22.08
C ALA A 291 0.18 1.70 -21.87
N LEU A 292 -0.49 0.93 -22.75
CA LEU A 292 -1.92 0.62 -22.63
C LEU A 292 -2.17 -0.27 -21.38
N ILE A 293 -1.29 -1.24 -21.12
CA ILE A 293 -1.36 -2.05 -19.90
C ILE A 293 -1.21 -1.17 -18.67
N SER A 294 -0.26 -0.24 -18.67
CA SER A 294 -0.01 0.70 -17.58
C SER A 294 -1.22 1.59 -17.30
N GLU A 295 -1.85 2.08 -18.37
CA GLU A 295 -3.06 2.89 -18.29
C GLU A 295 -4.24 2.11 -17.70
N ALA A 296 -4.51 0.91 -18.23
CA ALA A 296 -5.57 0.03 -17.72
C ALA A 296 -5.37 -0.34 -16.24
N LEU A 297 -4.12 -0.54 -15.83
CA LEU A 297 -3.76 -0.78 -14.43
C LEU A 297 -3.75 0.50 -13.58
N GLY A 298 -3.84 1.69 -14.16
CA GLY A 298 -3.76 2.97 -13.46
C GLY A 298 -2.41 3.20 -12.78
N HIS A 299 -1.31 2.75 -13.39
CA HIS A 299 0.02 3.06 -12.92
C HIS A 299 0.41 4.50 -13.29
N SER A 300 1.16 5.15 -12.42
CA SER A 300 1.72 6.48 -12.67
C SER A 300 3.05 6.43 -13.41
N ASP A 301 3.70 5.25 -13.43
CA ASP A 301 5.01 5.02 -14.01
C ASP A 301 5.04 3.69 -14.78
N LEU A 302 5.59 3.71 -15.99
CA LEU A 302 5.76 2.53 -16.86
C LEU A 302 6.66 1.46 -16.23
N ALA A 303 7.71 1.87 -15.48
CA ALA A 303 8.61 0.95 -14.79
C ALA A 303 7.85 0.01 -13.83
N THR A 304 6.79 0.50 -13.19
CA THR A 304 5.90 -0.33 -12.36
C THR A 304 5.19 -1.42 -13.16
N THR A 305 4.97 -1.22 -14.46
CA THR A 305 4.30 -2.20 -15.34
C THR A 305 5.30 -3.19 -15.95
N GLN A 306 6.57 -2.83 -16.07
CA GLN A 306 7.62 -3.71 -16.61
C GLN A 306 7.87 -4.95 -15.74
N ILE A 307 7.49 -4.90 -14.47
CA ILE A 307 7.62 -6.01 -13.50
C ILE A 307 6.78 -7.24 -13.93
N TYR A 308 5.69 -7.04 -14.68
CA TYR A 308 4.88 -8.11 -15.24
C TYR A 308 5.53 -8.69 -16.52
#